data_765ff76cdb5d62ad5bf23284fa774b61
#
_entry.id   765ff76cdb5d62ad5bf23284fa774b61
#
_cell.length_a   1.000
_cell.length_b   1.000
_cell.length_c   1.000
_cell.angle_alpha   90.00
_cell.angle_beta   90.00
_cell.angle_gamma   90.00
#
_symmetry.space_group_name_H-M   'P 1'
#
loop_
_entity.id
_entity.type
_entity.pdbx_description
1 polymer ?
#
loop_
_entity_poly.entity_id
_entity_poly.type
_entity_poly.pdbx_seq_one_letter_code
_entity_poly.pdbx_strand_id
1 'polypeptide(L)'
;MKYISIIFFVFLFSFNVISCSRKDSGSSSTSTDSDGTTTDSCLSTSISSRQSARSSNDYAYGVATDSSGNVYVAGGTEGGLDGNTNAGNTDLFVVKYNSSGTKQWTRQIGSSSRDSANGVAPDSSGNVYVTGMTNGGLDGCKNAGIEDLFVV
;
A
#
# COMPACT_ATOMS: atom_id res chain seq x y z
N MET A 1 -47.51 27.77 -18.73
CA MET A 1 -46.31 27.02 -19.21
C MET A 1 -45.12 27.43 -18.36
N LYS A 2 -44.65 26.56 -17.45
CA LYS A 2 -43.47 26.83 -16.61
C LYS A 2 -42.32 26.05 -17.19
N TYR A 3 -41.25 26.75 -17.59
CA TYR A 3 -40.02 26.14 -18.07
C TYR A 3 -39.19 25.73 -16.87
N ILE A 4 -38.91 24.42 -16.76
CA ILE A 4 -37.93 23.85 -15.79
C ILE A 4 -36.58 23.87 -16.47
N SER A 5 -35.68 24.71 -15.98
CA SER A 5 -34.29 24.76 -16.45
C SER A 5 -33.52 23.70 -15.69
N ILE A 6 -33.12 22.67 -16.42
CA ILE A 6 -32.24 21.60 -15.88
C ILE A 6 -30.80 22.06 -16.09
N ILE A 7 -30.15 22.45 -15.01
CA ILE A 7 -28.70 22.76 -15.02
C ILE A 7 -27.95 21.45 -14.92
N PHE A 8 -27.31 21.02 -16.02
CA PHE A 8 -26.35 19.94 -16.03
C PHE A 8 -25.02 20.44 -15.45
N PHE A 9 -24.67 19.97 -14.25
CA PHE A 9 -23.32 20.10 -13.73
C PHE A 9 -22.44 19.03 -14.39
N VAL A 10 -21.65 19.42 -15.37
CA VAL A 10 -20.60 18.59 -15.93
C VAL A 10 -19.40 18.68 -15.00
N PHE A 11 -19.18 17.65 -14.18
CA PHE A 11 -17.94 17.47 -13.45
C PHE A 11 -16.84 17.06 -14.43
N LEU A 12 -16.01 18.00 -14.84
CA LEU A 12 -14.76 17.73 -15.54
C LEU A 12 -13.75 17.19 -14.53
N PHE A 13 -13.63 15.86 -14.45
CA PHE A 13 -12.49 15.23 -13.81
C PHE A 13 -11.25 15.45 -14.67
N SER A 14 -10.44 16.40 -14.28
CA SER A 14 -9.10 16.58 -14.86
C SER A 14 -8.17 15.51 -14.27
N PHE A 15 -7.94 14.42 -15.01
CA PHE A 15 -6.89 13.46 -14.70
C PHE A 15 -5.54 14.05 -15.12
N ASN A 16 -4.81 14.61 -14.16
CA ASN A 16 -3.42 14.94 -14.36
C ASN A 16 -2.59 13.65 -14.12
N VAL A 17 -2.26 12.96 -15.19
CA VAL A 17 -1.25 11.90 -15.16
C VAL A 17 0.12 12.57 -15.22
N ILE A 18 0.80 12.69 -14.11
CA ILE A 18 2.18 13.17 -14.08
C ILE A 18 3.11 11.97 -14.12
N SER A 19 3.78 11.82 -15.25
CA SER A 19 4.89 10.88 -15.43
C SER A 19 6.12 11.44 -14.70
N CYS A 20 6.68 10.69 -13.77
CA CYS A 20 7.95 11.01 -13.14
C CYS A 20 9.07 10.73 -14.16
N SER A 21 9.56 11.76 -14.85
CA SER A 21 10.71 11.67 -15.74
C SER A 21 11.98 11.96 -14.94
N ARG A 22 12.89 11.01 -14.91
CA ARG A 22 14.23 11.16 -14.32
C ARG A 22 14.97 12.28 -15.05
N LYS A 23 15.22 13.39 -14.40
CA LYS A 23 16.09 14.45 -14.91
C LYS A 23 17.46 14.27 -14.29
N ASP A 24 18.37 13.65 -15.01
CA ASP A 24 19.78 13.59 -14.67
C ASP A 24 20.39 14.97 -14.85
N SER A 25 20.50 15.77 -13.78
CA SER A 25 21.49 16.82 -13.66
C SER A 25 21.56 17.36 -12.21
N GLY A 26 22.58 16.94 -11.50
CA GLY A 26 23.36 17.71 -10.55
C GLY A 26 22.70 18.17 -9.27
N SER A 27 23.01 17.46 -8.22
CA SER A 27 22.89 17.73 -6.80
C SER A 27 21.84 16.87 -6.10
N SER A 28 22.21 15.61 -5.86
CA SER A 28 21.51 14.77 -4.89
C SER A 28 22.05 15.06 -3.50
N SER A 29 21.22 15.60 -2.62
CA SER A 29 21.47 15.50 -1.20
C SER A 29 21.06 14.09 -0.76
N THR A 30 22.00 13.16 -0.75
CA THR A 30 21.84 11.85 -0.15
C THR A 30 21.94 12.01 1.37
N SER A 31 20.85 11.80 2.09
CA SER A 31 20.90 11.50 3.51
C SER A 31 20.98 9.98 3.67
N THR A 32 22.06 9.50 4.25
CA THR A 32 22.21 8.10 4.67
C THR A 32 21.75 8.00 6.12
N ASP A 33 20.76 7.16 6.37
CA ASP A 33 20.43 6.75 7.73
C ASP A 33 21.45 5.74 8.22
N SER A 34 21.46 5.53 9.55
CA SER A 34 22.42 4.68 10.25
C SER A 34 22.40 3.20 9.86
N ASP A 35 21.53 2.76 8.94
CA ASP A 35 21.47 1.40 8.40
C ASP A 35 22.00 1.27 6.96
N GLY A 36 22.50 2.35 6.37
CA GLY A 36 23.12 2.35 5.05
C GLY A 36 22.14 2.33 3.86
N THR A 37 20.84 2.59 4.10
CA THR A 37 19.82 2.63 3.05
C THR A 37 19.70 4.03 2.47
N THR A 38 19.90 4.17 1.16
CA THR A 38 19.68 5.43 0.41
C THR A 38 18.18 5.64 0.24
N THR A 39 17.63 6.68 0.86
CA THR A 39 16.26 7.12 0.61
C THR A 39 16.26 8.17 -0.50
N ASP A 40 15.81 7.81 -1.69
CA ASP A 40 15.51 8.77 -2.74
C ASP A 40 14.24 9.54 -2.41
N SER A 41 14.37 10.81 -2.09
CA SER A 41 13.26 11.71 -1.83
C SER A 41 12.83 12.41 -3.11
N CYS A 42 11.79 11.91 -3.77
CA CYS A 42 11.14 12.64 -4.88
C CYS A 42 10.14 13.64 -4.30
N LEU A 43 10.47 14.93 -4.28
CA LEU A 43 9.56 16.01 -3.91
C LEU A 43 8.93 16.63 -5.17
N SER A 44 7.62 16.47 -5.32
CA SER A 44 6.77 17.28 -6.20
C SER A 44 5.84 18.13 -5.36
N THR A 45 5.64 19.38 -5.73
CA THR A 45 4.87 20.38 -4.96
C THR A 45 3.37 20.09 -4.83
N SER A 46 2.87 18.99 -5.43
CA SER A 46 1.45 18.61 -5.38
C SER A 46 1.19 17.14 -5.12
N ILE A 47 2.19 16.28 -5.24
CA ILE A 47 2.05 14.84 -4.97
C ILE A 47 3.27 14.38 -4.16
N SER A 48 3.05 13.95 -2.93
CA SER A 48 4.09 13.28 -2.18
C SER A 48 4.10 11.79 -2.51
N SER A 49 5.16 11.30 -3.14
CA SER A 49 5.38 9.87 -3.25
C SER A 49 5.98 9.34 -1.95
N ARG A 50 5.54 8.17 -1.53
CA ARG A 50 6.12 7.42 -0.41
C ARG A 50 6.56 6.07 -0.94
N GLN A 51 7.80 5.76 -0.75
CA GLN A 51 8.35 4.45 -1.06
C GLN A 51 8.77 3.80 0.25
N SER A 52 8.32 2.58 0.46
CA SER A 52 8.76 1.71 1.55
C SER A 52 9.31 0.48 0.88
N ALA A 53 10.63 0.34 0.85
CA ALA A 53 11.29 -0.78 0.21
C ALA A 53 12.56 -1.14 0.98
N ARG A 54 12.89 -2.41 1.00
CA ARG A 54 14.20 -2.94 1.43
C ARG A 54 14.83 -3.72 0.28
N SER A 55 15.88 -4.47 0.56
CA SER A 55 16.64 -5.24 -0.45
C SER A 55 15.86 -6.39 -1.13
N SER A 56 14.57 -6.55 -0.80
CA SER A 56 13.67 -7.57 -1.34
C SER A 56 12.55 -6.94 -2.15
N ASN A 57 11.83 -7.75 -2.93
CA ASN A 57 10.72 -7.27 -3.75
C ASN A 57 9.47 -7.03 -2.89
N ASP A 58 8.84 -5.88 -3.08
CA ASP A 58 7.58 -5.50 -2.45
C ASP A 58 6.56 -5.17 -3.55
N TYR A 59 5.36 -5.73 -3.44
CA TYR A 59 4.28 -5.59 -4.42
C TYR A 59 3.03 -5.08 -3.75
N ALA A 60 2.49 -3.94 -4.20
CA ALA A 60 1.19 -3.43 -3.76
C ALA A 60 0.10 -3.88 -4.74
N TYR A 61 -0.96 -4.50 -4.23
CA TYR A 61 -2.07 -5.01 -5.03
C TYR A 61 -3.40 -4.34 -4.71
N GLY A 62 -3.54 -3.76 -3.50
CA GLY A 62 -4.75 -3.11 -3.07
C GLY A 62 -4.49 -1.76 -2.42
N VAL A 63 -5.40 -0.81 -2.63
CA VAL A 63 -5.42 0.48 -1.94
C VAL A 63 -6.86 0.85 -1.60
N ALA A 64 -7.06 1.42 -0.40
CA ALA A 64 -8.34 1.98 0.03
C ALA A 64 -8.12 3.21 0.90
N THR A 65 -9.17 4.02 1.04
CA THR A 65 -9.18 5.19 1.93
C THR A 65 -10.35 5.12 2.88
N ASP A 66 -10.19 5.60 4.12
CA ASP A 66 -11.29 5.82 5.03
C ASP A 66 -11.87 7.24 4.89
N SER A 67 -12.96 7.52 5.61
CA SER A 67 -13.63 8.83 5.61
C SER A 67 -12.80 9.98 6.18
N SER A 68 -11.72 9.67 6.90
CA SER A 68 -10.76 10.64 7.44
C SER A 68 -9.61 10.92 6.47
N GLY A 69 -9.60 10.29 5.28
CA GLY A 69 -8.57 10.44 4.27
C GLY A 69 -7.28 9.65 4.57
N ASN A 70 -7.32 8.71 5.53
CA ASN A 70 -6.21 7.79 5.71
C ASN A 70 -6.15 6.82 4.54
N VAL A 71 -4.94 6.43 4.14
CA VAL A 71 -4.68 5.53 3.02
C VAL A 71 -4.15 4.21 3.55
N TYR A 72 -4.72 3.12 3.06
CA TYR A 72 -4.32 1.75 3.36
C TYR A 72 -3.81 1.10 2.10
N VAL A 73 -2.63 0.52 2.17
CA VAL A 73 -1.99 -0.20 1.04
C VAL A 73 -1.75 -1.63 1.48
N ALA A 74 -2.20 -2.59 0.67
CA ALA A 74 -2.02 -4.01 0.93
C ALA A 74 -1.28 -4.70 -0.23
N GLY A 75 -0.52 -5.75 0.09
CA GLY A 75 0.26 -6.45 -0.92
C GLY A 75 1.04 -7.65 -0.38
N GLY A 76 2.13 -7.98 -1.06
CA GLY A 76 3.06 -9.03 -0.69
C GLY A 76 4.50 -8.53 -0.64
N THR A 77 5.29 -9.03 0.30
CA THR A 77 6.72 -8.72 0.46
C THR A 77 7.54 -9.99 0.56
N GLU A 78 8.69 -10.00 -0.10
CA GLU A 78 9.69 -11.08 0.00
C GLU A 78 10.72 -10.80 1.12
N GLY A 79 10.51 -9.73 1.89
CA GLY A 79 11.37 -9.31 3.00
C GLY A 79 10.62 -8.86 4.23
N GLY A 80 11.35 -8.38 5.23
CA GLY A 80 10.75 -7.77 6.42
C GLY A 80 10.50 -6.28 6.19
N LEU A 81 9.26 -5.81 6.23
CA LEU A 81 8.92 -4.41 6.15
C LEU A 81 8.92 -3.75 7.54
N ASP A 82 9.56 -2.59 7.66
CA ASP A 82 9.50 -1.75 8.86
C ASP A 82 9.83 -2.48 10.17
N GLY A 83 10.81 -3.36 10.14
CA GLY A 83 11.25 -4.13 11.31
C GLY A 83 10.44 -5.41 11.57
N ASN A 84 9.44 -5.71 10.73
CA ASN A 84 8.79 -7.03 10.74
C ASN A 84 9.75 -8.10 10.19
N THR A 85 9.51 -9.35 10.56
CA THR A 85 10.26 -10.52 10.07
C THR A 85 9.44 -11.20 9.00
N ASN A 86 10.08 -11.54 7.89
CA ASN A 86 9.48 -12.40 6.86
C ASN A 86 9.42 -13.85 7.41
N ALA A 87 8.26 -14.47 7.32
CA ALA A 87 8.01 -15.83 7.80
C ALA A 87 8.28 -16.90 6.73
N GLY A 88 8.34 -16.51 5.46
CA GLY A 88 8.49 -17.46 4.35
C GLY A 88 8.95 -16.84 3.04
N ASN A 89 8.41 -17.32 1.92
CA ASN A 89 8.76 -16.81 0.60
C ASN A 89 8.25 -15.38 0.41
N THR A 90 6.96 -15.18 0.64
CA THR A 90 6.28 -13.89 0.50
C THR A 90 5.27 -13.79 1.63
N ASP A 91 5.31 -12.71 2.37
CA ASP A 91 4.32 -12.42 3.40
C ASP A 91 3.34 -11.35 2.91
N LEU A 92 2.09 -11.43 3.32
CA LEU A 92 1.15 -10.33 3.13
C LEU A 92 1.50 -9.15 4.03
N PHE A 93 1.24 -7.94 3.55
CA PHE A 93 1.37 -6.74 4.38
C PHE A 93 0.20 -5.78 4.22
N VAL A 94 0.00 -4.94 5.23
CA VAL A 94 -0.83 -3.74 5.17
C VAL A 94 -0.06 -2.57 5.79
N VAL A 95 -0.03 -1.45 5.08
CA VAL A 95 0.53 -0.19 5.57
C VAL A 95 -0.56 0.87 5.64
N LYS A 96 -0.65 1.57 6.77
CA LYS A 96 -1.53 2.73 6.93
C LYS A 96 -0.73 4.02 6.90
N TYR A 97 -1.20 4.97 6.09
CA TYR A 97 -0.77 6.37 6.10
C TYR A 97 -1.93 7.26 6.54
N ASN A 98 -1.65 8.37 7.23
CA ASN A 98 -2.67 9.39 7.48
C ASN A 98 -2.90 10.26 6.24
N SER A 99 -3.88 11.16 6.31
CA SER A 99 -4.24 12.09 5.22
C SER A 99 -3.10 13.03 4.78
N SER A 100 -2.08 13.23 5.62
CA SER A 100 -0.85 13.98 5.27
C SER A 100 0.22 13.10 4.62
N GLY A 101 -0.04 11.81 4.41
CA GLY A 101 0.93 10.85 3.86
C GLY A 101 1.98 10.37 4.88
N THR A 102 1.78 10.63 6.17
CA THR A 102 2.67 10.11 7.22
C THR A 102 2.29 8.68 7.55
N LYS A 103 3.26 7.77 7.46
CA LYS A 103 3.06 6.36 7.81
C LYS A 103 2.69 6.23 9.29
N GLN A 104 1.64 5.49 9.58
CA GLN A 104 1.13 5.26 10.93
C GLN A 104 1.59 3.92 11.49
N TRP A 105 1.44 2.87 10.69
CA TRP A 105 1.85 1.51 11.05
C TRP A 105 1.98 0.63 9.81
N THR A 106 2.73 -0.44 9.98
CA THR A 106 2.83 -1.58 9.06
C THR A 106 2.49 -2.85 9.82
N ARG A 107 1.69 -3.72 9.21
CA ARG A 107 1.43 -5.09 9.67
C ARG A 107 1.87 -6.04 8.57
N GLN A 108 2.58 -7.08 8.96
CA GLN A 108 3.05 -8.16 8.09
C GLN A 108 2.68 -9.48 8.75
N ILE A 109 2.07 -10.36 7.99
CA ILE A 109 1.62 -11.68 8.43
C ILE A 109 2.00 -12.66 7.32
N GLY A 110 2.48 -13.81 7.69
CA GLY A 110 2.83 -14.85 6.72
C GLY A 110 2.99 -16.23 7.32
N SER A 111 3.09 -17.18 6.45
CA SER A 111 3.47 -18.58 6.73
C SER A 111 4.86 -18.87 6.15
N SER A 112 5.32 -20.11 6.22
CA SER A 112 6.56 -20.53 5.54
C SER A 112 6.44 -20.57 4.00
N SER A 113 5.27 -20.30 3.45
CA SER A 113 4.95 -20.34 2.04
C SER A 113 4.71 -18.93 1.47
N ARG A 114 3.98 -18.82 0.37
CA ARG A 114 3.60 -17.55 -0.22
C ARG A 114 2.24 -17.10 0.31
N ASP A 115 2.19 -15.89 0.84
CA ASP A 115 1.01 -15.23 1.34
C ASP A 115 0.92 -13.84 0.72
N SER A 116 -0.25 -13.42 0.25
CA SER A 116 -0.40 -12.14 -0.45
C SER A 116 -1.77 -11.54 -0.23
N ALA A 117 -1.80 -10.27 0.16
CA ALA A 117 -3.04 -9.50 0.26
C ALA A 117 -3.38 -8.88 -1.10
N ASN A 118 -4.58 -9.15 -1.62
CA ASN A 118 -5.04 -8.64 -2.90
C ASN A 118 -6.04 -7.49 -2.75
N GLY A 119 -6.68 -7.37 -1.58
CA GLY A 119 -7.66 -6.34 -1.30
C GLY A 119 -7.58 -5.86 0.14
N VAL A 120 -7.97 -4.60 0.36
CA VAL A 120 -8.09 -3.98 1.68
C VAL A 120 -9.31 -3.08 1.72
N ALA A 121 -10.06 -3.10 2.83
CA ALA A 121 -11.24 -2.28 3.03
C ALA A 121 -11.32 -1.83 4.50
N PRO A 122 -11.10 -0.54 4.81
CA PRO A 122 -11.39 -0.01 6.14
C PRO A 122 -12.88 0.25 6.30
N ASP A 123 -13.41 0.04 7.53
CA ASP A 123 -14.77 0.45 7.89
C ASP A 123 -14.78 1.78 8.66
N SER A 124 -15.99 2.30 8.91
CA SER A 124 -16.18 3.54 9.67
C SER A 124 -15.84 3.43 11.16
N SER A 125 -15.69 2.22 11.69
CA SER A 125 -15.30 1.95 13.08
C SER A 125 -13.78 1.84 13.25
N GLY A 126 -13.02 1.88 12.14
CA GLY A 126 -11.57 1.77 12.12
C GLY A 126 -11.04 0.34 12.02
N ASN A 127 -11.92 -0.65 11.79
CA ASN A 127 -11.49 -1.99 11.44
C ASN A 127 -10.95 -1.99 10.01
N VAL A 128 -10.01 -2.89 9.73
CA VAL A 128 -9.41 -3.06 8.41
C VAL A 128 -9.56 -4.52 8.00
N TYR A 129 -10.32 -4.75 6.94
CA TYR A 129 -10.54 -6.06 6.36
C TYR A 129 -9.57 -6.27 5.22
N VAL A 130 -8.90 -7.41 5.22
CA VAL A 130 -7.90 -7.77 4.20
C VAL A 130 -8.27 -9.10 3.59
N THR A 131 -8.22 -9.20 2.28
CA THR A 131 -8.47 -10.41 1.52
C THR A 131 -7.28 -10.77 0.66
N GLY A 132 -7.04 -12.04 0.46
CA GLY A 132 -5.94 -12.49 -0.38
C GLY A 132 -5.85 -14.00 -0.49
N MET A 133 -4.66 -14.48 -0.76
CA MET A 133 -4.36 -15.90 -0.93
C MET A 133 -3.19 -16.34 -0.06
N THR A 134 -3.20 -17.59 0.36
CA THR A 134 -2.12 -18.26 1.08
C THR A 134 -1.85 -19.64 0.49
N ASN A 135 -0.58 -19.99 0.36
CA ASN A 135 -0.14 -21.35 0.03
C ASN A 135 0.29 -22.13 1.27
N GLY A 136 0.07 -21.56 2.46
CA GLY A 136 0.40 -22.16 3.76
C GLY A 136 -0.73 -21.98 4.76
N GLY A 137 -0.51 -22.36 6.00
CA GLY A 137 -1.46 -22.12 7.08
C GLY A 137 -1.24 -20.75 7.71
N LEU A 138 -2.25 -19.89 7.72
CA LEU A 138 -2.25 -18.62 8.46
C LEU A 138 -2.99 -18.80 9.79
N ASP A 139 -2.48 -18.14 10.85
CA ASP A 139 -3.09 -18.11 12.18
C ASP A 139 -3.47 -19.49 12.75
N GLY A 140 -2.64 -20.50 12.47
CA GLY A 140 -2.89 -21.87 12.93
C GLY A 140 -3.91 -22.65 12.13
N CYS A 141 -4.49 -22.05 11.10
CA CYS A 141 -5.33 -22.76 10.12
C CYS A 141 -4.44 -23.63 9.23
N LYS A 142 -4.96 -24.78 8.81
CA LYS A 142 -4.27 -25.64 7.84
C LYS A 142 -4.71 -25.25 6.44
N ASN A 143 -3.73 -25.13 5.54
CA ASN A 143 -4.03 -25.07 4.12
C ASN A 143 -4.69 -26.38 3.68
N ALA A 144 -5.83 -26.27 2.97
CA ALA A 144 -6.59 -27.42 2.53
C ALA A 144 -6.30 -27.80 1.06
N GLY A 145 -5.57 -26.94 0.32
CA GLY A 145 -5.26 -27.12 -1.08
C GLY A 145 -3.86 -26.64 -1.46
N ILE A 146 -3.71 -26.17 -2.69
CA ILE A 146 -2.48 -25.54 -3.16
C ILE A 146 -2.51 -24.06 -2.78
N GLU A 147 -3.68 -23.43 -2.86
CA GLU A 147 -3.91 -22.03 -2.55
C GLU A 147 -5.29 -21.87 -1.91
N ASP A 148 -5.31 -21.27 -0.73
CA ASP A 148 -6.54 -20.97 0.00
C ASP A 148 -6.75 -19.44 0.06
N LEU A 149 -8.00 -19.02 -0.01
CA LEU A 149 -8.39 -17.62 0.26
C LEU A 149 -8.45 -17.36 1.76
N PHE A 150 -8.18 -16.13 2.16
CA PHE A 150 -8.37 -15.68 3.54
C PHE A 150 -9.10 -14.34 3.62
N VAL A 151 -9.69 -14.07 4.78
CA VAL A 151 -10.18 -12.74 5.21
C VAL A 151 -9.73 -12.55 6.67
N VAL A 152 -9.05 -11.44 6.95
CA VAL A 152 -8.62 -11.03 8.28
C VAL A 152 -9.02 -9.59 8.57
#